data_2091d8dc2ded77eeed46373e78b08e2c
#
_entry.id   2091d8dc2ded77eeed46373e78b08e2c
#
_cell.length_a   1.000
_cell.length_b   1.000
_cell.length_c   1.000
_cell.angle_alpha   90.00
_cell.angle_beta   90.00
_cell.angle_gamma   90.00
#
_symmetry.space_group_name_H-M   'P 1'
#
loop_
_entity.id
_entity.type
_entity.pdbx_description
1 polymer ?
#
loop_
_entity_poly.entity_id
_entity_poly.type
_entity_poly.pdbx_seq_one_letter_code
_entity_poly.pdbx_strand_id
1 'polypeptide(L)'
;MPAGYALPALTGRVVDKADLLAPAQEASLSAQSAALEKATGHQFVVVTVPDLGGHPIEDYGLHLGRYWGIGRKQVDDGVLLLVAPNERKVRIEVGYGLETTLSDPRAKTIIDRDILPAFRAGDMPKGIITGAAAITHTLEPAGAKAT
;
A
#
# COMPACT_ATOMS: atom_id res chain seq x y z
N MET A 1 -10.81 -2.44 -17.41
CA MET A 1 -11.12 -1.31 -16.48
C MET A 1 -12.57 -1.46 -16.03
N PRO A 2 -12.83 -1.52 -14.72
CA PRO A 2 -14.22 -1.61 -14.27
C PRO A 2 -15.02 -0.34 -14.64
N ALA A 3 -16.30 -0.52 -14.93
CA ALA A 3 -17.16 0.60 -15.31
C ALA A 3 -17.27 1.62 -14.17
N GLY A 4 -17.15 2.89 -14.49
CA GLY A 4 -17.23 3.97 -13.52
C GLY A 4 -15.95 4.27 -12.78
N TYR A 5 -14.85 3.57 -13.07
CA TYR A 5 -13.54 3.78 -12.45
C TYR A 5 -12.54 4.28 -13.48
N ALA A 6 -11.76 5.29 -13.07
CA ALA A 6 -10.62 5.79 -13.84
C ALA A 6 -9.35 5.42 -13.04
N LEU A 7 -8.96 4.15 -13.10
CA LEU A 7 -7.84 3.62 -12.33
C LEU A 7 -6.52 3.96 -12.99
N PRO A 8 -5.49 4.35 -12.21
CA PRO A 8 -4.17 4.65 -12.77
C PRO A 8 -3.48 3.40 -13.30
N ALA A 9 -2.55 3.57 -14.23
CA ALA A 9 -1.74 2.47 -14.74
C ALA A 9 -0.69 2.07 -13.69
N LEU A 10 -0.36 0.78 -13.64
CA LEU A 10 0.71 0.28 -12.78
C LEU A 10 2.06 0.54 -13.47
N THR A 11 2.68 1.67 -13.13
CA THR A 11 3.94 2.10 -13.74
C THR A 11 5.18 1.65 -12.97
N GLY A 12 4.99 1.08 -11.78
CA GLY A 12 6.10 0.63 -10.93
C GLY A 12 5.59 0.26 -9.54
N ARG A 13 6.52 0.08 -8.63
CA ARG A 13 6.20 -0.30 -7.23
C ARG A 13 5.64 0.88 -6.42
N VAL A 14 5.81 2.10 -6.91
CA VAL A 14 5.27 3.32 -6.34
C VAL A 14 4.57 4.09 -7.44
N VAL A 15 3.27 4.33 -7.28
CA VAL A 15 2.46 5.07 -8.24
C VAL A 15 1.92 6.31 -7.52
N ASP A 16 2.62 7.43 -7.64
CA ASP A 16 2.34 8.65 -6.86
C ASP A 16 1.57 9.68 -7.70
N LYS A 17 0.31 9.39 -7.99
CA LYS A 17 -0.53 10.28 -8.81
C LYS A 17 -0.93 11.55 -8.09
N ALA A 18 -0.94 11.56 -6.76
CA ALA A 18 -1.25 12.76 -5.98
C ALA A 18 -0.02 13.64 -5.73
N ASP A 19 1.17 13.23 -6.21
CA ASP A 19 2.42 13.97 -6.08
C ASP A 19 2.73 14.32 -4.62
N LEU A 20 2.72 13.31 -3.77
CA LEU A 20 2.97 13.45 -2.34
C LEU A 20 4.42 13.16 -1.95
N LEU A 21 5.17 12.50 -2.83
CA LEU A 21 6.49 11.96 -2.51
C LEU A 21 7.58 12.65 -3.33
N ALA A 22 8.74 12.90 -2.70
CA ALA A 22 9.93 13.34 -3.43
C ALA A 22 10.55 12.14 -4.16
N PRO A 23 11.35 12.39 -5.24
CA PRO A 23 11.98 11.29 -5.97
C PRO A 23 12.82 10.34 -5.11
N ALA A 24 13.54 10.87 -4.12
CA ALA A 24 14.33 10.03 -3.21
C ALA A 24 13.46 9.14 -2.34
N GLN A 25 12.26 9.62 -1.94
CA GLN A 25 11.30 8.85 -1.17
C GLN A 25 10.70 7.74 -2.01
N GLU A 26 10.33 8.03 -3.26
CA GLU A 26 9.83 7.01 -4.19
C GLU A 26 10.88 5.92 -4.42
N ALA A 27 12.13 6.29 -4.63
CA ALA A 27 13.21 5.34 -4.84
C ALA A 27 13.42 4.44 -3.61
N SER A 28 13.37 5.01 -2.42
CA SER A 28 13.51 4.26 -1.16
C SER A 28 12.38 3.26 -0.97
N LEU A 29 11.14 3.70 -1.20
CA LEU A 29 9.96 2.83 -1.10
C LEU A 29 10.00 1.71 -2.15
N SER A 30 10.43 2.02 -3.36
CA SER A 30 10.55 1.04 -4.43
C SER A 30 11.61 -0.01 -4.10
N ALA A 31 12.75 0.41 -3.55
CA ALA A 31 13.80 -0.51 -3.11
C ALA A 31 13.31 -1.42 -1.98
N GLN A 32 12.54 -0.89 -1.04
CA GLN A 32 11.97 -1.65 0.07
C GLN A 32 10.99 -2.72 -0.44
N SER A 33 10.14 -2.34 -1.38
CA SER A 33 9.20 -3.28 -2.02
C SER A 33 9.94 -4.39 -2.77
N ALA A 34 11.00 -4.04 -3.51
CA ALA A 34 11.79 -5.01 -4.25
C ALA A 34 12.50 -5.99 -3.30
N ALA A 35 13.03 -5.49 -2.19
CA ALA A 35 13.69 -6.33 -1.19
C ALA A 35 12.69 -7.31 -0.55
N LEU A 36 11.48 -6.86 -0.25
CA LEU A 36 10.42 -7.72 0.29
C LEU A 36 10.06 -8.83 -0.70
N GLU A 37 9.87 -8.47 -1.96
CA GLU A 37 9.52 -9.47 -2.98
C GLU A 37 10.64 -10.49 -3.18
N LYS A 38 11.89 -10.04 -3.17
CA LYS A 38 13.03 -10.93 -3.27
C LYS A 38 13.10 -11.92 -2.10
N ALA A 39 12.79 -11.44 -0.90
CA ALA A 39 12.86 -12.28 0.32
C ALA A 39 11.67 -13.21 0.47
N THR A 40 10.48 -12.83 0.02
CA THR A 40 9.24 -13.53 0.34
C THR A 40 8.40 -13.91 -0.88
N GLY A 41 8.59 -13.26 -2.00
CA GLY A 41 7.71 -13.35 -3.16
C GLY A 41 6.51 -12.43 -3.09
N HIS A 42 6.25 -11.80 -1.94
CA HIS A 42 5.09 -10.91 -1.78
C HIS A 42 5.29 -9.62 -2.56
N GLN A 43 4.23 -9.15 -3.23
CA GLN A 43 4.27 -7.95 -4.04
C GLN A 43 3.57 -6.81 -3.28
N PHE A 44 4.29 -5.72 -3.09
CA PHE A 44 3.80 -4.56 -2.35
C PHE A 44 3.90 -3.32 -3.22
N VAL A 45 2.79 -2.58 -3.37
CA VAL A 45 2.73 -1.35 -4.16
C VAL A 45 2.19 -0.22 -3.29
N VAL A 46 2.87 0.92 -3.32
CA VAL A 46 2.38 2.17 -2.72
C VAL A 46 1.72 2.98 -3.83
N VAL A 47 0.48 3.40 -3.61
CA VAL A 47 -0.26 4.18 -4.60
C VAL A 47 -0.94 5.36 -3.93
N THR A 48 -0.80 6.53 -4.54
CA THR A 48 -1.56 7.72 -4.17
C THR A 48 -2.40 8.15 -5.36
N VAL A 49 -3.63 8.58 -5.09
CA VAL A 49 -4.53 9.12 -6.10
C VAL A 49 -5.09 10.46 -5.60
N PRO A 50 -5.24 11.47 -6.48
CA PRO A 50 -5.77 12.76 -6.02
C PRO A 50 -7.13 12.65 -5.35
N ASP A 51 -8.00 11.79 -5.92
CA ASP A 51 -9.33 11.53 -5.36
C ASP A 51 -9.79 10.12 -5.75
N LEU A 52 -10.88 9.68 -5.15
CA LEU A 52 -11.45 8.35 -5.36
C LEU A 52 -12.57 8.32 -6.41
N GLY A 53 -12.83 9.45 -7.07
CA GLY A 53 -13.87 9.51 -8.10
C GLY A 53 -15.29 9.25 -7.57
N GLY A 54 -15.54 9.54 -6.29
CA GLY A 54 -16.84 9.33 -5.67
C GLY A 54 -17.06 7.92 -5.11
N HIS A 55 -16.06 7.04 -5.20
CA HIS A 55 -16.17 5.67 -4.72
C HIS A 55 -15.64 5.54 -3.28
N PRO A 56 -16.20 4.62 -2.48
CA PRO A 56 -15.58 4.26 -1.19
C PRO A 56 -14.18 3.71 -1.41
N ILE A 57 -13.26 4.01 -0.49
CA ILE A 57 -11.86 3.60 -0.65
C ILE A 57 -11.71 2.07 -0.64
N GLU A 58 -12.56 1.35 0.09
CA GLU A 58 -12.56 -0.11 0.13
C GLU A 58 -12.85 -0.69 -1.25
N ASP A 59 -13.83 -0.13 -1.95
CA ASP A 59 -14.20 -0.57 -3.30
C ASP A 59 -13.11 -0.18 -4.31
N TYR A 60 -12.62 1.04 -4.20
CA TYR A 60 -11.55 1.53 -5.09
C TYR A 60 -10.30 0.64 -4.95
N GLY A 61 -9.88 0.35 -3.74
CA GLY A 61 -8.71 -0.49 -3.49
C GLY A 61 -8.88 -1.90 -4.00
N LEU A 62 -10.06 -2.48 -3.81
CA LEU A 62 -10.36 -3.83 -4.31
C LEU A 62 -10.27 -3.89 -5.84
N HIS A 63 -10.93 -2.94 -6.52
CA HIS A 63 -10.90 -2.89 -7.98
C HIS A 63 -9.51 -2.61 -8.51
N LEU A 64 -8.76 -1.73 -7.85
CA LEU A 64 -7.40 -1.40 -8.26
C LEU A 64 -6.48 -2.63 -8.15
N GLY A 65 -6.54 -3.34 -7.04
CA GLY A 65 -5.75 -4.54 -6.84
C GLY A 65 -6.05 -5.62 -7.89
N ARG A 66 -7.32 -5.79 -8.21
CA ARG A 66 -7.74 -6.75 -9.25
C ARG A 66 -7.32 -6.29 -10.65
N TYR A 67 -7.50 -5.02 -10.95
CA TYR A 67 -7.12 -4.47 -12.26
C TYR A 67 -5.62 -4.59 -12.51
N TRP A 68 -4.81 -4.33 -11.49
CA TRP A 68 -3.36 -4.46 -11.60
C TRP A 68 -2.89 -5.92 -11.52
N GLY A 69 -3.69 -6.81 -10.95
CA GLY A 69 -3.32 -8.22 -10.81
C GLY A 69 -2.11 -8.42 -9.93
N ILE A 70 -1.95 -7.62 -8.87
CA ILE A 70 -0.79 -7.74 -7.98
C ILE A 70 -0.88 -9.02 -7.15
N GLY A 71 0.29 -9.54 -6.78
CA GLY A 71 0.38 -10.81 -6.08
C GLY A 71 0.59 -11.97 -7.06
N ARG A 72 1.22 -13.02 -6.57
CA ARG A 72 1.45 -14.21 -7.40
C ARG A 72 0.12 -14.93 -7.63
N LYS A 73 -0.07 -15.40 -8.85
CA LYS A 73 -1.27 -16.15 -9.22
C LYS A 73 -1.42 -17.36 -8.31
N GLN A 74 -2.63 -17.56 -7.78
CA GLN A 74 -2.99 -18.65 -6.87
C GLN A 74 -2.41 -18.51 -5.45
N VAL A 75 -1.49 -17.59 -5.22
CA VAL A 75 -0.97 -17.28 -3.88
C VAL A 75 -1.69 -16.08 -3.29
N ASP A 76 -2.12 -15.14 -4.10
CA ASP A 76 -2.83 -13.92 -3.69
C ASP A 76 -2.05 -13.16 -2.61
N ASP A 77 -0.77 -12.93 -2.84
CA ASP A 77 0.13 -12.32 -1.86
C ASP A 77 0.54 -10.91 -2.24
N GLY A 78 -0.40 -10.15 -2.77
CA GLY A 78 -0.19 -8.73 -3.07
C GLY A 78 -0.78 -7.83 -1.98
N VAL A 79 -0.14 -6.68 -1.76
CA VAL A 79 -0.59 -5.66 -0.81
C VAL A 79 -0.49 -4.29 -1.47
N LEU A 80 -1.54 -3.48 -1.30
CA LEU A 80 -1.54 -2.06 -1.70
C LEU A 80 -1.62 -1.18 -0.46
N LEU A 81 -0.79 -0.15 -0.41
CA LEU A 81 -1.00 0.99 0.48
C LEU A 81 -1.57 2.11 -0.38
N LEU A 82 -2.86 2.38 -0.23
CA LEU A 82 -3.61 3.34 -1.04
C LEU A 82 -3.91 4.59 -0.22
N VAL A 83 -3.51 5.75 -0.75
CA VAL A 83 -3.72 7.04 -0.10
C VAL A 83 -4.49 7.97 -1.03
N ALA A 84 -5.60 8.52 -0.54
CA ALA A 84 -6.41 9.51 -1.24
C ALA A 84 -6.47 10.79 -0.40
N PRO A 85 -5.59 11.77 -0.67
CA PRO A 85 -5.47 12.95 0.19
C PRO A 85 -6.71 13.84 0.18
N ASN A 86 -7.42 13.98 -0.94
CA ASN A 86 -8.60 14.83 -0.99
C ASN A 86 -9.70 14.35 -0.06
N GLU A 87 -9.91 13.04 0.04
CA GLU A 87 -10.89 12.47 0.95
C GLU A 87 -10.32 12.23 2.35
N ARG A 88 -9.01 12.43 2.52
CA ARG A 88 -8.27 12.13 3.76
C ARG A 88 -8.46 10.68 4.17
N LYS A 89 -8.34 9.78 3.20
CA LYS A 89 -8.53 8.34 3.40
C LYS A 89 -7.26 7.59 3.08
N VAL A 90 -7.06 6.49 3.81
CA VAL A 90 -5.97 5.53 3.58
C VAL A 90 -6.52 4.12 3.73
N ARG A 91 -6.04 3.21 2.90
CA ARG A 91 -6.45 1.82 2.92
C ARG A 91 -5.24 0.92 2.69
N ILE A 92 -5.14 -0.16 3.46
CA ILE A 92 -4.23 -1.25 3.18
C ILE A 92 -5.06 -2.39 2.59
N GLU A 93 -4.92 -2.61 1.29
CA GLU A 93 -5.63 -3.68 0.59
C GLU A 93 -4.73 -4.91 0.59
N VAL A 94 -5.22 -6.01 1.16
CA VAL A 94 -4.43 -7.22 1.40
C VAL A 94 -4.99 -8.37 0.59
N GLY A 95 -4.13 -9.03 -0.19
CA GLY A 95 -4.50 -10.22 -0.93
C GLY A 95 -4.89 -11.36 0.01
N TYR A 96 -5.78 -12.23 -0.45
CA TYR A 96 -6.36 -13.29 0.36
C TYR A 96 -5.29 -14.17 1.03
N GLY A 97 -4.18 -14.43 0.33
CA GLY A 97 -3.09 -15.26 0.84
C GLY A 97 -2.32 -14.67 2.02
N LEU A 98 -2.49 -13.38 2.31
CA LEU A 98 -1.79 -12.69 3.39
C LEU A 98 -2.70 -12.26 4.54
N GLU A 99 -3.99 -12.59 4.50
CA GLU A 99 -4.96 -12.12 5.50
C GLU A 99 -4.67 -12.63 6.91
N THR A 100 -4.00 -13.77 7.05
CA THR A 100 -3.59 -14.27 8.37
C THR A 100 -2.35 -13.59 8.91
N THR A 101 -1.45 -13.13 8.04
CA THR A 101 -0.22 -12.43 8.42
C THR A 101 -0.46 -10.95 8.63
N LEU A 102 -1.17 -10.33 7.69
CA LEU A 102 -1.56 -8.92 7.76
C LEU A 102 -3.09 -8.87 7.83
N SER A 103 -3.61 -9.20 9.00
CA SER A 103 -5.05 -9.26 9.26
C SER A 103 -5.66 -7.86 9.28
N ASP A 104 -6.99 -7.77 9.16
CA ASP A 104 -7.70 -6.49 9.25
C ASP A 104 -7.37 -5.73 10.53
N PRO A 105 -7.36 -6.35 11.74
CA PRO A 105 -6.96 -5.63 12.94
C PRO A 105 -5.51 -5.13 12.90
N ARG A 106 -4.58 -5.89 12.33
CA ARG A 106 -3.20 -5.45 12.18
C ARG A 106 -3.07 -4.28 11.22
N ALA A 107 -3.76 -4.35 10.08
CA ALA A 107 -3.78 -3.25 9.11
C ALA A 107 -4.35 -1.99 9.75
N LYS A 108 -5.44 -2.11 10.52
CA LYS A 108 -6.01 -0.98 11.24
C LYS A 108 -5.04 -0.39 12.25
N THR A 109 -4.31 -1.23 12.99
CA THR A 109 -3.30 -0.77 13.95
C THR A 109 -2.20 0.01 13.24
N ILE A 110 -1.71 -0.46 12.10
CA ILE A 110 -0.70 0.26 11.31
C ILE A 110 -1.24 1.62 10.88
N ILE A 111 -2.46 1.69 10.37
CA ILE A 111 -3.07 2.95 9.95
C ILE A 111 -3.17 3.91 11.14
N ASP A 112 -3.70 3.45 12.26
CA ASP A 112 -3.97 4.30 13.42
C ASP A 112 -2.68 4.77 14.12
N ARG A 113 -1.67 3.92 14.17
CA ARG A 113 -0.44 4.19 14.92
C ARG A 113 0.68 4.79 14.06
N ASP A 114 0.82 4.32 12.81
CA ASP A 114 2.00 4.63 12.00
C ASP A 114 1.71 5.60 10.85
N ILE A 115 0.45 5.78 10.45
CA ILE A 115 0.11 6.59 9.28
C ILE A 115 -0.65 7.85 9.69
N LEU A 116 -1.79 7.72 10.35
CA LEU A 116 -2.67 8.84 10.63
C LEU A 116 -2.04 9.94 11.50
N PRO A 117 -1.21 9.64 12.50
CA PRO A 117 -0.58 10.71 13.27
C PRO A 117 0.26 11.66 12.42
N ALA A 118 1.01 11.13 11.45
CA ALA A 118 1.79 11.96 10.54
C ALA A 118 0.90 12.74 9.58
N PHE A 119 -0.19 12.13 9.10
CA PHE A 119 -1.16 12.81 8.24
C PHE A 119 -1.83 13.97 8.97
N ARG A 120 -2.19 13.77 10.24
CA ARG A 120 -2.78 14.84 11.08
C ARG A 120 -1.80 15.97 11.34
N ALA A 121 -0.50 15.66 11.40
CA ALA A 121 0.56 16.64 11.56
C ALA A 121 0.91 17.37 10.25
N GLY A 122 0.26 17.02 9.14
CA GLY A 122 0.51 17.63 7.85
C GLY A 122 1.70 17.04 7.10
N ASP A 123 2.22 15.89 7.54
CA ASP A 123 3.39 15.24 6.93
C ASP A 123 2.97 13.91 6.27
N MET A 124 2.32 14.00 5.13
CA MET A 124 1.86 12.81 4.41
C MET A 124 3.00 11.90 3.95
N PRO A 125 4.11 12.42 3.43
CA PRO A 125 5.23 11.55 3.07
C PRO A 125 5.72 10.70 4.25
N LYS A 126 5.85 11.30 5.43
CA LYS A 126 6.26 10.57 6.63
C LYS A 126 5.29 9.44 6.97
N GLY A 127 3.99 9.69 6.89
CA GLY A 127 2.97 8.67 7.15
C GLY A 127 3.03 7.51 6.16
N ILE A 128 3.27 7.82 4.89
CA ILE A 128 3.43 6.80 3.86
C ILE A 128 4.68 5.95 4.15
N ILE A 129 5.79 6.59 4.47
CA ILE A 129 7.07 5.91 4.73
C ILE A 129 6.96 5.03 5.98
N THR A 130 6.42 5.56 7.09
CA THR A 130 6.29 4.78 8.32
C THR A 130 5.28 3.65 8.16
N GLY A 131 4.20 3.89 7.42
CA GLY A 131 3.22 2.85 7.12
C GLY A 131 3.81 1.73 6.27
N ALA A 132 4.54 2.09 5.22
CA ALA A 132 5.20 1.11 4.36
C ALA A 132 6.22 0.27 5.14
N ALA A 133 6.99 0.91 6.02
CA ALA A 133 7.95 0.19 6.88
C ALA A 133 7.24 -0.81 7.80
N ALA A 134 6.12 -0.42 8.40
CA ALA A 134 5.35 -1.31 9.26
C ALA A 134 4.75 -2.48 8.48
N ILE A 135 4.25 -2.22 7.27
CA ILE A 135 3.70 -3.26 6.39
C ILE A 135 4.78 -4.27 6.02
N THR A 136 5.92 -3.79 5.52
CA THR A 136 7.00 -4.68 5.09
C THR A 136 7.58 -5.45 6.25
N HIS A 137 7.72 -4.83 7.41
CA HIS A 137 8.18 -5.52 8.61
C HIS A 137 7.22 -6.65 9.01
N THR A 138 5.91 -6.41 8.94
CA THR A 138 4.91 -7.44 9.24
C THR A 138 4.98 -8.61 8.27
N LEU A 139 5.32 -8.35 7.00
CA LEU A 139 5.37 -9.38 5.96
C LEU A 139 6.74 -10.06 5.83
N GLU A 140 7.76 -9.57 6.51
CA GLU A 140 9.09 -10.18 6.47
C GLU A 140 9.09 -11.56 7.12
N PRO A 141 10.01 -12.46 6.70
CA PRO A 141 10.16 -13.75 7.39
C PRO A 141 10.47 -13.57 8.86
N ALA A 142 10.00 -14.50 9.70
CA ALA A 142 10.18 -14.43 11.15
C ALA A 142 11.66 -14.30 11.55
N GLY A 143 12.57 -14.96 10.84
CA GLY A 143 14.00 -14.87 11.12
C GLY A 143 14.58 -13.47 10.89
N ALA A 144 14.07 -12.73 9.89
CA ALA A 144 14.49 -11.36 9.61
C ALA A 144 14.03 -10.41 10.71
N LYS A 145 12.87 -10.68 11.33
CA LYS A 145 12.31 -9.85 12.39
C LYS A 145 13.03 -10.00 13.72
N ALA A 146 13.77 -11.07 13.90
CA ALA A 146 14.45 -11.38 15.16
C ALA A 146 15.72 -10.56 15.40
N THR A 147 16.17 -9.78 14.44
CA THR A 147 17.40 -8.97 14.54
C THR A 147 17.19 -7.59 15.13
#